data_52804945da708dceba3fbdc8807c34b0
#
_entry.id   52804945da708dceba3fbdc8807c34b0
#
_cell.length_a   1.000
_cell.length_b   1.000
_cell.length_c   1.000
_cell.angle_alpha   90.00
_cell.angle_beta   90.00
_cell.angle_gamma   90.00
#
_symmetry.space_group_name_H-M   'P 1'
#
loop_
_entity.id
_entity.type
_entity.pdbx_description
1 polymer ?
#
loop_
_entity_poly.entity_id
_entity_poly.type
_entity_poly.pdbx_seq_one_letter_code
_entity_poly.pdbx_strand_id
1 'polypeptide(L)'
;HTLEEKRNEYPNSPSGMPGVQTLLPIMLDFVNKNKLSIFDLVRLVCTNPCKIYKVINKGRIDIGYDADITVIDMNKEFRITNSWIQSKSKWTPYDGVVVRGMPVFTIVNGKLAMSENEVIPVPQGQKLKFDY
;
A
#
# COMPACT_ATOMS: atom_id res chain seq x y z
N HIS A 1 1.39 -17.07 -2.99
CA HIS A 1 2.34 -18.17 -3.14
C HIS A 1 3.54 -17.95 -2.24
N THR A 2 4.05 -19.04 -1.65
CA THR A 2 5.26 -19.03 -0.82
C THR A 2 6.52 -18.89 -1.68
N LEU A 3 7.66 -18.58 -1.04
CA LEU A 3 8.93 -18.54 -1.75
C LEU A 3 9.36 -19.92 -2.25
N GLU A 4 8.98 -20.98 -1.54
CA GLU A 4 9.23 -22.38 -1.94
C GLU A 4 8.50 -22.72 -3.23
N GLU A 5 7.19 -22.41 -3.32
CA GLU A 5 6.41 -22.59 -4.56
C GLU A 5 7.01 -21.80 -5.73
N LYS A 6 7.58 -20.62 -5.47
CA LYS A 6 8.25 -19.79 -6.49
C LYS A 6 9.54 -20.38 -7.04
N ARG A 7 10.18 -21.31 -6.33
CA ARG A 7 11.43 -21.96 -6.75
C ARG A 7 11.22 -23.14 -7.70
N ASN A 8 9.96 -23.53 -7.94
CA ASN A 8 9.66 -24.55 -8.93
C ASN A 8 10.12 -24.12 -10.33
N GLU A 9 10.54 -25.08 -11.13
CA GLU A 9 10.90 -24.82 -12.53
C GLU A 9 9.66 -24.42 -13.36
N TYR A 10 9.89 -23.62 -14.41
CA TYR A 10 8.85 -23.27 -15.37
C TYR A 10 8.38 -24.55 -16.11
N PRO A 11 7.06 -24.77 -16.33
CA PRO A 11 5.94 -23.83 -16.08
C PRO A 11 5.27 -23.97 -14.69
N ASN A 12 5.81 -24.74 -13.78
CA ASN A 12 5.19 -25.06 -12.48
C ASN A 12 5.37 -23.94 -11.44
N SER A 13 6.26 -22.96 -11.68
CA SER A 13 6.39 -21.79 -10.83
C SER A 13 5.18 -20.87 -11.01
N PRO A 14 4.40 -20.60 -9.94
CA PRO A 14 3.22 -19.76 -10.04
C PRO A 14 3.62 -18.30 -10.35
N SER A 15 2.82 -17.62 -11.18
CA SER A 15 3.00 -16.19 -11.52
C SER A 15 2.65 -15.25 -10.35
N GLY A 16 2.94 -13.96 -10.51
CA GLY A 16 2.62 -12.91 -9.56
C GLY A 16 3.62 -12.75 -8.42
N MET A 17 3.53 -11.63 -7.71
CA MET A 17 4.37 -11.29 -6.55
C MET A 17 3.54 -10.57 -5.48
N PRO A 18 3.90 -10.67 -4.19
CA PRO A 18 3.28 -9.86 -3.15
C PRO A 18 3.77 -8.40 -3.26
N GLY A 19 2.84 -7.48 -3.48
CA GLY A 19 3.17 -6.06 -3.72
C GLY A 19 2.36 -5.06 -2.91
N VAL A 20 1.24 -5.47 -2.30
CA VAL A 20 0.29 -4.55 -1.66
C VAL A 20 0.96 -3.70 -0.58
N GLN A 21 1.73 -4.30 0.33
CA GLN A 21 2.37 -3.58 1.43
C GLN A 21 3.54 -2.70 0.95
N THR A 22 4.23 -3.09 -0.10
CA THR A 22 5.41 -2.38 -0.61
C THR A 22 5.09 -1.31 -1.65
N LEU A 23 3.86 -1.29 -2.19
CA LEU A 23 3.47 -0.35 -3.24
C LEU A 23 3.73 1.10 -2.85
N LEU A 24 3.17 1.54 -1.73
CA LEU A 24 3.28 2.95 -1.31
C LEU A 24 4.72 3.35 -0.97
N PRO A 25 5.51 2.62 -0.17
CA PRO A 25 6.92 2.95 0.09
C PRO A 25 7.77 3.06 -1.18
N ILE A 26 7.62 2.13 -2.13
CA ILE A 26 8.35 2.19 -3.42
C ILE A 26 7.95 3.42 -4.23
N MET A 27 6.67 3.77 -4.29
CA MET A 27 6.20 4.93 -5.03
C MET A 27 6.62 6.25 -4.37
N LEU A 28 6.67 6.31 -3.03
CA LEU A 28 7.18 7.47 -2.28
C LEU A 28 8.69 7.67 -2.54
N ASP A 29 9.45 6.60 -2.62
CA ASP A 29 10.87 6.65 -3.00
C ASP A 29 11.06 7.17 -4.43
N PHE A 30 10.15 6.83 -5.36
CA PHE A 30 10.17 7.43 -6.71
C PHE A 30 9.85 8.93 -6.68
N VAL A 31 8.96 9.38 -5.79
CA VAL A 31 8.72 10.81 -5.58
C VAL A 31 9.98 11.51 -5.05
N ASN A 32 10.64 10.94 -4.04
CA ASN A 32 11.90 11.46 -3.50
C ASN A 32 13.03 11.52 -4.53
N LYS A 33 13.04 10.59 -5.49
CA LYS A 33 13.99 10.56 -6.61
C LYS A 33 13.59 11.42 -7.81
N ASN A 34 12.55 12.25 -7.68
CA ASN A 34 12.00 13.10 -8.76
C ASN A 34 11.57 12.33 -10.02
N LYS A 35 11.22 11.05 -9.90
CA LYS A 35 10.71 10.21 -10.98
C LYS A 35 9.19 10.28 -11.11
N LEU A 36 8.52 10.78 -10.09
CA LEU A 36 7.06 10.91 -10.00
C LEU A 36 6.75 12.15 -9.15
N SER A 37 5.70 12.91 -9.48
CA SER A 37 5.21 13.94 -8.58
C SER A 37 4.31 13.34 -7.48
N ILE A 38 4.24 13.99 -6.31
CA ILE A 38 3.31 13.56 -5.25
C ILE A 38 1.85 13.63 -5.72
N PHE A 39 1.51 14.60 -6.58
CA PHE A 39 0.17 14.73 -7.14
C PHE A 39 -0.16 13.57 -8.08
N ASP A 40 0.80 13.13 -8.89
CA ASP A 40 0.63 11.96 -9.76
C ASP A 40 0.49 10.68 -8.95
N LEU A 41 1.27 10.53 -7.89
CA LEU A 41 1.12 9.40 -6.96
C LEU A 41 -0.30 9.34 -6.40
N VAL A 42 -0.81 10.43 -5.82
CA VAL A 42 -2.18 10.49 -5.28
C VAL A 42 -3.21 10.19 -6.38
N ARG A 43 -3.03 10.73 -7.57
CA ARG A 43 -3.91 10.46 -8.71
C ARG A 43 -3.94 8.98 -9.07
N LEU A 44 -2.76 8.32 -9.12
CA LEU A 44 -2.62 6.92 -9.51
C LEU A 44 -3.20 5.94 -8.48
N VAL A 45 -2.99 6.19 -7.19
CA VAL A 45 -3.34 5.21 -6.14
C VAL A 45 -4.64 5.53 -5.39
N CYS A 46 -5.17 6.76 -5.51
CA CYS A 46 -6.40 7.17 -4.84
C CYS A 46 -7.51 7.54 -5.84
N THR A 47 -7.32 8.63 -6.58
CA THR A 47 -8.40 9.23 -7.39
C THR A 47 -8.78 8.38 -8.60
N ASN A 48 -7.80 7.90 -9.37
CA ASN A 48 -8.07 7.15 -10.60
C ASN A 48 -8.71 5.79 -10.32
N PRO A 49 -8.27 4.97 -9.36
CA PRO A 49 -8.97 3.73 -9.02
C PRO A 49 -10.45 3.97 -8.67
N CYS A 50 -10.74 5.00 -7.87
CA CYS A 50 -12.13 5.31 -7.52
C CYS A 50 -12.96 5.72 -8.73
N LYS A 51 -12.41 6.48 -9.67
CA LYS A 51 -13.09 6.84 -10.92
C LYS A 51 -13.31 5.63 -11.83
N ILE A 52 -12.28 4.80 -12.03
CA ILE A 52 -12.33 3.63 -12.93
C ILE A 52 -13.37 2.61 -12.43
N TYR A 53 -13.35 2.32 -11.15
CA TYR A 53 -14.25 1.34 -10.53
C TYR A 53 -15.54 1.95 -9.98
N LYS A 54 -15.77 3.26 -10.17
CA LYS A 54 -16.94 3.99 -9.68
C LYS A 54 -17.17 3.80 -8.18
N VAL A 55 -16.09 3.83 -7.39
CA VAL A 55 -16.18 3.70 -5.92
C VAL A 55 -16.70 5.00 -5.33
N ILE A 56 -17.75 4.90 -4.50
CA ILE A 56 -18.41 6.04 -3.88
C ILE A 56 -17.70 6.44 -2.58
N ASN A 57 -17.59 7.75 -2.32
CA ASN A 57 -17.09 8.36 -1.09
C ASN A 57 -15.63 7.99 -0.71
N LYS A 58 -14.79 7.65 -1.71
CA LYS A 58 -13.38 7.33 -1.49
C LYS A 58 -12.48 8.04 -2.50
N GLY A 59 -11.17 7.99 -2.25
CA GLY A 59 -10.13 8.46 -3.17
C GLY A 59 -9.76 9.94 -3.05
N ARG A 60 -10.36 10.67 -2.12
CA ARG A 60 -9.98 12.05 -1.75
C ARG A 60 -10.44 12.40 -0.34
N ILE A 61 -9.85 13.44 0.23
CA ILE A 61 -10.27 14.03 1.51
C ILE A 61 -11.27 15.13 1.19
N ASP A 62 -12.55 14.92 1.54
CA ASP A 62 -13.62 15.89 1.31
C ASP A 62 -14.77 15.63 2.30
N ILE A 63 -15.64 16.64 2.48
CA ILE A 63 -16.83 16.52 3.34
C ILE A 63 -17.77 15.46 2.75
N GLY A 64 -18.24 14.53 3.59
CA GLY A 64 -19.11 13.43 3.19
C GLY A 64 -18.38 12.19 2.65
N TYR A 65 -17.03 12.24 2.57
CA TYR A 65 -16.21 11.07 2.22
C TYR A 65 -15.83 10.26 3.45
N ASP A 66 -15.57 8.97 3.23
CA ASP A 66 -15.08 8.10 4.28
C ASP A 66 -13.69 8.56 4.76
N ALA A 67 -13.48 8.57 6.07
CA ALA A 67 -12.21 9.00 6.67
C ALA A 67 -11.15 7.89 6.56
N ASP A 68 -10.75 7.58 5.32
CA ASP A 68 -9.66 6.68 4.98
C ASP A 68 -8.43 7.53 4.65
N ILE A 69 -7.50 7.64 5.60
CA ILE A 69 -6.38 8.59 5.53
C ILE A 69 -5.08 7.88 5.79
N THR A 70 -4.08 8.14 4.96
CA THR A 70 -2.70 7.73 5.20
C THR A 70 -1.84 8.95 5.44
N VAL A 71 -1.16 9.00 6.58
CA VAL A 71 -0.15 10.02 6.90
C VAL A 71 1.21 9.47 6.52
N ILE A 72 1.97 10.25 5.77
CA ILE A 72 3.28 9.87 5.26
C ILE A 72 4.39 10.76 5.81
N ASP A 73 5.54 10.16 6.12
CA ASP A 73 6.79 10.88 6.36
C ASP A 73 7.70 10.70 5.13
N MET A 74 7.90 11.78 4.37
CA MET A 74 8.71 11.79 3.15
C MET A 74 10.21 11.64 3.42
N ASN A 75 10.66 11.86 4.65
CA ASN A 75 12.09 11.81 5.01
C ASN A 75 12.49 10.48 5.66
N LYS A 76 11.53 9.69 6.12
CA LYS A 76 11.79 8.43 6.81
C LYS A 76 12.42 7.42 5.86
N GLU A 77 13.64 7.00 6.18
CA GLU A 77 14.31 5.89 5.49
C GLU A 77 13.92 4.55 6.13
N PHE A 78 13.73 3.54 5.30
CA PHE A 78 13.35 2.22 5.74
C PHE A 78 13.94 1.14 4.83
N ARG A 79 14.50 0.09 5.44
CA ARG A 79 14.93 -1.10 4.71
C ARG A 79 13.79 -2.11 4.67
N ILE A 80 13.26 -2.37 3.48
CA ILE A 80 12.27 -3.42 3.27
C ILE A 80 12.92 -4.78 3.55
N THR A 81 12.25 -5.62 4.33
CA THR A 81 12.73 -6.98 4.63
C THR A 81 11.59 -7.98 4.54
N ASN A 82 11.91 -9.24 4.27
CA ASN A 82 10.92 -10.31 4.29
C ASN A 82 10.23 -10.45 5.66
N SER A 83 10.94 -10.17 6.76
CA SER A 83 10.38 -10.20 8.12
C SER A 83 9.34 -9.12 8.40
N TRP A 84 9.39 -7.99 7.68
CA TRP A 84 8.41 -6.91 7.78
C TRP A 84 7.08 -7.25 7.09
N ILE A 85 7.07 -8.20 6.15
CA ILE A 85 5.89 -8.53 5.34
C ILE A 85 4.81 -9.22 6.16
N GLN A 86 3.63 -8.60 6.25
CA GLN A 86 2.46 -9.13 6.95
C GLN A 86 1.68 -10.18 6.15
N SER A 87 1.83 -10.16 4.82
CA SER A 87 1.21 -11.17 3.95
C SER A 87 1.60 -12.58 4.37
N LYS A 88 0.67 -13.53 4.20
CA LYS A 88 0.90 -14.97 4.46
C LYS A 88 2.06 -15.55 3.63
N SER A 89 2.40 -14.93 2.51
CA SER A 89 3.53 -15.33 1.66
C SER A 89 4.90 -15.14 2.33
N LYS A 90 5.00 -14.17 3.27
CA LYS A 90 6.20 -13.86 4.07
C LYS A 90 7.46 -13.56 3.25
N TRP A 91 7.30 -13.03 2.03
CA TRP A 91 8.40 -12.58 1.19
C TRP A 91 8.01 -11.39 0.33
N THR A 92 9.01 -10.69 -0.20
CA THR A 92 8.84 -9.60 -1.17
C THR A 92 10.01 -9.60 -2.16
N PRO A 93 9.80 -9.22 -3.43
CA PRO A 93 10.88 -9.02 -4.40
C PRO A 93 11.80 -7.84 -4.05
N TYR A 94 11.42 -7.03 -3.08
CA TYR A 94 12.16 -5.85 -2.62
C TYR A 94 12.96 -6.10 -1.34
N ASP A 95 13.20 -7.35 -0.95
CA ASP A 95 14.00 -7.67 0.24
C ASP A 95 15.38 -7.03 0.17
N GLY A 96 15.78 -6.31 1.23
CA GLY A 96 17.03 -5.57 1.32
C GLY A 96 17.03 -4.17 0.70
N VAL A 97 16.00 -3.79 -0.07
CA VAL A 97 15.90 -2.46 -0.71
C VAL A 97 15.67 -1.39 0.36
N VAL A 98 16.45 -0.31 0.31
CA VAL A 98 16.26 0.88 1.13
C VAL A 98 15.41 1.88 0.34
N VAL A 99 14.33 2.35 0.95
CA VAL A 99 13.42 3.36 0.40
C VAL A 99 13.42 4.60 1.29
N ARG A 100 13.08 5.74 0.71
CA ARG A 100 12.85 6.99 1.44
C ARG A 100 11.41 7.45 1.20
N GLY A 101 10.68 7.64 2.30
CA GLY A 101 9.24 7.91 2.32
C GLY A 101 8.46 6.70 2.81
N MET A 102 7.76 6.86 3.94
CA MET A 102 7.00 5.77 4.58
C MET A 102 5.63 6.25 5.07
N PRO A 103 4.59 5.41 4.99
CA PRO A 103 3.39 5.63 5.77
C PRO A 103 3.71 5.50 7.26
N VAL A 104 3.27 6.46 8.07
CA VAL A 104 3.47 6.45 9.53
C VAL A 104 2.18 6.21 10.29
N PHE A 105 1.03 6.64 9.73
CA PHE A 105 -0.28 6.30 10.24
C PHE A 105 -1.21 5.88 9.10
N THR A 106 -2.08 4.93 9.38
CA THR A 106 -3.20 4.57 8.51
C THR A 106 -4.49 4.59 9.31
N ILE A 107 -5.44 5.37 8.83
CA ILE A 107 -6.78 5.51 9.41
C ILE A 107 -7.77 4.92 8.42
N VAL A 108 -8.67 4.07 8.89
CA VAL A 108 -9.73 3.42 8.10
C VAL A 108 -11.07 3.69 8.76
N ASN A 109 -12.00 4.28 8.03
CA ASN A 109 -13.30 4.71 8.55
C ASN A 109 -13.19 5.53 9.86
N GLY A 110 -12.22 6.44 9.92
CA GLY A 110 -11.98 7.30 11.09
C GLY A 110 -11.29 6.62 12.27
N LYS A 111 -10.86 5.36 12.15
CA LYS A 111 -10.17 4.62 13.21
C LYS A 111 -8.74 4.31 12.84
N LEU A 112 -7.82 4.46 13.79
CA LEU A 112 -6.42 4.14 13.60
C LEU A 112 -6.24 2.63 13.37
N ALA A 113 -5.70 2.25 12.22
CA ALA A 113 -5.46 0.88 11.80
C ALA A 113 -3.97 0.50 11.81
N MET A 114 -3.07 1.49 11.70
CA MET A 114 -1.63 1.28 11.79
C MET A 114 -0.96 2.53 12.35
N SER A 115 0.02 2.35 13.21
CA SER A 115 0.89 3.39 13.77
C SER A 115 2.33 2.91 13.78
N GLU A 116 3.24 3.68 13.18
CA GLU A 116 4.70 3.43 13.18
C GLU A 116 5.09 1.98 12.82
N ASN A 117 4.47 1.39 11.79
CA ASN A 117 4.59 0.00 11.33
C ASN A 117 3.88 -1.07 12.22
N GLU A 118 3.25 -0.69 13.31
CA GLU A 118 2.44 -1.60 14.12
C GLU A 118 1.00 -1.63 13.60
N VAL A 119 0.53 -2.80 13.21
CA VAL A 119 -0.86 -3.01 12.79
C VAL A 119 -1.73 -3.16 14.02
N ILE A 120 -2.79 -2.34 14.12
CA ILE A 120 -3.75 -2.39 15.20
C ILE A 120 -4.85 -3.39 14.82
N PRO A 121 -5.00 -4.50 15.55
CA PRO A 121 -5.90 -5.59 15.17
C PRO A 121 -7.37 -5.26 15.52
N VAL A 122 -7.94 -4.26 14.85
CA VAL A 122 -9.35 -3.89 15.01
C VAL A 122 -10.04 -4.04 13.65
N PRO A 123 -11.18 -4.74 13.53
CA PRO A 123 -11.94 -4.80 12.29
C PRO A 123 -12.40 -3.41 11.88
N GLN A 124 -11.81 -2.84 10.83
CA GLN A 124 -12.08 -1.49 10.39
C GLN A 124 -12.77 -1.47 9.01
N GLY A 125 -12.60 -2.53 8.25
CA GLY A 125 -13.07 -2.61 6.87
C GLY A 125 -14.60 -2.58 6.78
N GLN A 126 -15.13 -1.80 5.85
CA GLN A 126 -16.52 -1.82 5.43
C GLN A 126 -16.58 -2.20 3.95
N LYS A 127 -17.71 -2.76 3.55
CA LYS A 127 -17.96 -3.11 2.15
C LYS A 127 -17.95 -1.84 1.29
N LEU A 128 -17.18 -1.85 0.20
CA LEU A 128 -17.18 -0.75 -0.77
C LEU A 128 -18.54 -0.61 -1.43
N LYS A 129 -18.91 0.63 -1.73
CA LYS A 129 -20.12 0.98 -2.51
C LYS A 129 -19.68 1.46 -3.89
N PHE A 130 -20.44 1.09 -4.90
CA PHE A 130 -20.17 1.41 -6.29
C PHE A 130 -21.40 2.07 -6.92
N ASP A 131 -21.18 2.99 -7.85
CA ASP A 131 -22.19 3.64 -8.68
C ASP A 131 -22.21 2.97 -10.07
N TYR A 132 -23.13 2.04 -10.27
CA TYR A 132 -23.30 1.28 -11.53
C TYR A 132 -24.39 1.88 -12.40
#